data_d7ea4d393a02f80045cc7591540b5489
#
_entry.id   d7ea4d393a02f80045cc7591540b5489
#
_cell.length_a   1.000
_cell.length_b   1.000
_cell.length_c   1.000
_cell.angle_alpha   90.00
_cell.angle_beta   90.00
_cell.angle_gamma   90.00
#
_symmetry.space_group_name_H-M   'P 1'
#
loop_
_entity.id
_entity.type
_entity.pdbx_description
1 polymer ?
#
loop_
_entity_poly.entity_id
_entity_poly.type
_entity_poly.pdbx_seq_one_letter_code
_entity_poly.pdbx_strand_id
1 'polypeptide(L)'
;MEEMRAFFTRRVEGYDEHMLQNVAGCAEGYELLAQNLSENAEDVLDLGCGTGLELDAMLAERPDLRVTGIDLTQAMLDELKKKHPEANLRLICGDYFQTDFGSECFDCAVSFESLHHFSREKKLGLYRRICEALRPGGVFLNGDYMVESEEEERVLMDECARLRKEQGIPEDVFVHFDTPLAVDAEIELLKHAGFACVEKLWRQGNTTLLRAVR
;
A
#
# COMPACT_ATOMS: atom_id res chain seq x y z
N MET A 1 5.50 11.21 -18.18
CA MET A 1 5.50 10.48 -16.89
C MET A 1 6.53 11.14 -15.99
N GLU A 2 6.33 11.12 -14.70
CA GLU A 2 7.17 11.78 -13.70
C GLU A 2 7.81 10.73 -12.78
N GLU A 3 9.04 10.98 -12.30
CA GLU A 3 9.70 10.11 -11.33
C GLU A 3 8.90 10.11 -10.02
N MET A 4 8.70 8.92 -9.44
CA MET A 4 7.77 8.66 -8.33
C MET A 4 8.04 9.53 -7.09
N ARG A 5 9.29 9.58 -6.63
CA ARG A 5 9.68 10.40 -5.47
C ARG A 5 9.42 11.89 -5.70
N ALA A 6 9.75 12.39 -6.89
CA ALA A 6 9.52 13.79 -7.25
C ALA A 6 8.02 14.11 -7.33
N PHE A 7 7.23 13.18 -7.85
CA PHE A 7 5.77 13.30 -7.94
C PHE A 7 5.13 13.50 -6.56
N PHE A 8 5.41 12.63 -5.60
CA PHE A 8 4.84 12.71 -4.26
C PHE A 8 5.40 13.87 -3.45
N THR A 9 6.71 14.18 -3.56
CA THR A 9 7.30 15.33 -2.86
C THR A 9 6.62 16.65 -3.21
N ARG A 10 6.19 16.83 -4.48
CA ARG A 10 5.50 18.06 -4.89
C ARG A 10 4.03 18.13 -4.49
N ARG A 11 3.43 17.01 -4.14
CA ARG A 11 2.00 16.89 -3.85
C ARG A 11 1.65 16.76 -2.36
N VAL A 12 2.62 16.86 -1.49
CA VAL A 12 2.39 16.78 -0.03
C VAL A 12 1.33 17.80 0.41
N GLU A 13 1.44 19.04 -0.06
CA GLU A 13 0.37 20.03 0.17
C GLU A 13 -0.90 19.63 -0.60
N GLY A 14 -2.00 19.47 0.12
CA GLY A 14 -3.29 19.09 -0.46
C GLY A 14 -3.45 17.60 -0.79
N TYR A 15 -2.46 16.76 -0.45
CA TYR A 15 -2.54 15.32 -0.68
C TYR A 15 -3.72 14.68 0.05
N ASP A 16 -3.86 14.96 1.34
CA ASP A 16 -4.95 14.40 2.16
C ASP A 16 -6.32 14.81 1.62
N GLU A 17 -6.50 16.10 1.28
CA GLU A 17 -7.74 16.58 0.69
C GLU A 17 -8.04 15.89 -0.64
N HIS A 18 -7.03 15.73 -1.48
CA HIS A 18 -7.18 15.04 -2.76
C HIS A 18 -7.62 13.59 -2.58
N MET A 19 -6.96 12.83 -1.70
CA MET A 19 -7.28 11.42 -1.45
C MET A 19 -8.69 11.25 -0.88
N LEU A 20 -9.07 12.09 0.07
CA LEU A 20 -10.37 11.97 0.74
C LEU A 20 -11.55 12.46 -0.11
N GLN A 21 -11.33 13.42 -1.02
CA GLN A 21 -12.43 14.02 -1.79
C GLN A 21 -12.49 13.55 -3.24
N ASN A 22 -11.37 13.19 -3.84
CA ASN A 22 -11.29 12.94 -5.28
C ASN A 22 -11.00 11.48 -5.65
N VAL A 23 -10.50 10.66 -4.71
CA VAL A 23 -10.29 9.23 -4.94
C VAL A 23 -11.45 8.43 -4.36
N ALA A 24 -12.22 7.82 -5.26
CA ALA A 24 -13.42 7.09 -4.86
C ALA A 24 -13.08 5.92 -3.93
N GLY A 25 -13.73 5.89 -2.77
CA GLY A 25 -13.57 4.80 -1.81
C GLY A 25 -12.47 5.02 -0.76
N CYS A 26 -11.56 5.99 -0.92
CA CYS A 26 -10.46 6.17 0.04
C CYS A 26 -10.96 6.47 1.45
N ALA A 27 -11.86 7.42 1.64
CA ALA A 27 -12.34 7.79 2.98
C ALA A 27 -12.95 6.60 3.73
N GLU A 28 -13.87 5.85 3.10
CA GLU A 28 -14.48 4.66 3.68
C GLU A 28 -13.45 3.51 3.81
N GLY A 29 -12.57 3.37 2.81
CA GLY A 29 -11.54 2.33 2.78
C GLY A 29 -10.56 2.41 3.94
N TYR A 30 -10.14 3.61 4.36
CA TYR A 30 -9.28 3.80 5.54
C TYR A 30 -9.97 3.35 6.83
N GLU A 31 -11.27 3.69 6.99
CA GLU A 31 -12.05 3.26 8.16
C GLU A 31 -12.21 1.73 8.17
N LEU A 32 -12.54 1.13 7.03
CA LEU A 32 -12.67 -0.33 6.91
C LEU A 32 -11.34 -1.06 7.14
N LEU A 33 -10.23 -0.49 6.69
CA LEU A 33 -8.91 -1.04 6.97
C LEU A 33 -8.65 -1.07 8.49
N ALA A 34 -8.89 0.03 9.20
CA ALA A 34 -8.73 0.11 10.66
C ALA A 34 -9.58 -0.92 11.39
N GLN A 35 -10.87 -1.06 11.02
CA GLN A 35 -11.81 -2.01 11.61
C GLN A 35 -11.45 -3.49 11.36
N ASN A 36 -10.62 -3.78 10.36
CA ASN A 36 -10.22 -5.15 10.00
C ASN A 36 -8.81 -5.52 10.47
N LEU A 37 -8.14 -4.67 11.24
CA LEU A 37 -6.93 -5.07 11.98
C LEU A 37 -7.26 -6.24 12.93
N SER A 38 -6.29 -7.13 13.15
CA SER A 38 -6.48 -8.21 14.15
C SER A 38 -6.75 -7.61 15.53
N GLU A 39 -7.73 -8.18 16.28
CA GLU A 39 -8.15 -7.63 17.58
C GLU A 39 -7.00 -7.38 18.55
N ASN A 40 -6.01 -8.26 18.54
CA ASN A 40 -4.85 -8.19 19.44
C ASN A 40 -3.59 -7.68 18.74
N ALA A 41 -3.72 -6.99 17.58
CA ALA A 41 -2.55 -6.45 16.92
C ALA A 41 -1.91 -5.35 17.79
N GLU A 42 -0.61 -5.43 17.96
CA GLU A 42 0.20 -4.40 18.62
C GLU A 42 1.24 -3.83 17.66
N ASP A 43 1.87 -4.68 16.87
CA ASP A 43 2.91 -4.31 15.91
C ASP A 43 2.35 -4.29 14.48
N VAL A 44 2.38 -3.13 13.83
CA VAL A 44 1.88 -2.93 12.46
C VAL A 44 3.01 -2.48 11.56
N LEU A 45 3.13 -3.11 10.38
CA LEU A 45 3.97 -2.67 9.27
C LEU A 45 3.09 -1.92 8.26
N ASP A 46 3.47 -0.71 7.91
CA ASP A 46 2.74 0.14 6.97
C ASP A 46 3.61 0.48 5.76
N LEU A 47 3.18 0.04 4.58
CA LEU A 47 3.93 0.11 3.33
C LEU A 47 3.36 1.20 2.41
N GLY A 48 4.11 2.27 2.25
CA GLY A 48 3.67 3.47 1.55
C GLY A 48 2.80 4.34 2.44
N CYS A 49 3.18 4.48 3.73
CA CYS A 49 2.37 5.15 4.75
C CYS A 49 2.08 6.64 4.48
N GLY A 50 2.74 7.26 3.50
CA GLY A 50 2.47 8.63 3.08
C GLY A 50 2.37 9.62 4.22
N THR A 51 1.30 10.40 4.22
CA THR A 51 0.93 11.34 5.29
C THR A 51 0.17 10.67 6.46
N GLY A 52 -0.09 9.35 6.36
CA GLY A 52 -0.73 8.54 7.41
C GLY A 52 -2.25 8.66 7.47
N LEU A 53 -2.94 8.70 6.33
CA LEU A 53 -4.41 8.72 6.31
C LEU A 53 -5.02 7.45 6.90
N GLU A 54 -4.44 6.27 6.60
CA GLU A 54 -4.81 5.01 7.24
C GLU A 54 -4.49 4.99 8.73
N LEU A 55 -3.40 5.66 9.13
CA LEU A 55 -3.04 5.79 10.54
C LEU A 55 -4.01 6.69 11.30
N ASP A 56 -4.58 7.71 10.66
CA ASP A 56 -5.61 8.57 11.27
C ASP A 56 -6.76 7.69 11.81
N ALA A 57 -7.26 6.74 10.99
CA ALA A 57 -8.31 5.82 11.38
C ALA A 57 -7.84 4.77 12.41
N MET A 58 -6.69 4.14 12.17
CA MET A 58 -6.15 3.09 13.05
C MET A 58 -5.85 3.61 14.46
N LEU A 59 -5.20 4.76 14.59
CA LEU A 59 -4.79 5.34 15.86
C LEU A 59 -5.96 6.00 16.61
N ALA A 60 -7.03 6.41 15.92
CA ALA A 60 -8.26 6.86 16.56
C ALA A 60 -8.94 5.75 17.36
N GLU A 61 -8.92 4.52 16.86
CA GLU A 61 -9.48 3.34 17.53
C GLU A 61 -8.47 2.69 18.50
N ARG A 62 -7.20 2.71 18.14
CA ARG A 62 -6.12 1.97 18.83
C ARG A 62 -4.86 2.81 18.98
N PRO A 63 -4.84 3.77 19.93
CA PRO A 63 -3.73 4.72 20.09
C PRO A 63 -2.41 4.08 20.55
N ASP A 64 -2.45 2.86 21.07
CA ASP A 64 -1.29 2.14 21.60
C ASP A 64 -0.53 1.31 20.53
N LEU A 65 -0.99 1.32 19.28
CA LEU A 65 -0.30 0.60 18.18
C LEU A 65 1.14 1.07 18.02
N ARG A 66 2.04 0.13 17.82
CA ARG A 66 3.42 0.36 17.40
C ARG A 66 3.49 0.22 15.89
N VAL A 67 3.67 1.31 15.17
CA VAL A 67 3.67 1.31 13.71
C VAL A 67 5.06 1.52 13.17
N THR A 68 5.51 0.60 12.30
CA THR A 68 6.68 0.80 11.45
C THR A 68 6.18 1.22 10.07
N GLY A 69 6.26 2.52 9.76
CA GLY A 69 5.85 3.10 8.49
C GLY A 69 7.04 3.29 7.55
N ILE A 70 6.86 2.93 6.30
CA ILE A 70 7.87 3.08 5.24
C ILE A 70 7.27 3.91 4.12
N ASP A 71 7.93 5.01 3.76
CA ASP A 71 7.56 5.81 2.60
C ASP A 71 8.79 6.25 1.81
N LEU A 72 8.62 6.45 0.52
CA LEU A 72 9.69 6.84 -0.40
C LEU A 72 10.17 8.27 -0.16
N THR A 73 9.33 9.13 0.43
CA THR A 73 9.56 10.57 0.55
C THR A 73 9.60 11.06 1.99
N GLN A 74 10.65 11.77 2.34
CA GLN A 74 10.78 12.36 3.68
C GLN A 74 9.66 13.38 3.97
N ALA A 75 9.24 14.13 2.96
CA ALA A 75 8.21 15.16 3.13
C ALA A 75 6.85 14.57 3.57
N MET A 76 6.47 13.39 3.07
CA MET A 76 5.28 12.67 3.52
C MET A 76 5.42 12.25 4.98
N LEU A 77 6.55 11.65 5.36
CA LEU A 77 6.82 11.23 6.73
C LEU A 77 6.85 12.38 7.73
N ASP A 78 7.32 13.56 7.30
CA ASP A 78 7.34 14.76 8.13
C ASP A 78 5.91 15.24 8.43
N GLU A 79 5.00 15.19 7.44
CA GLU A 79 3.57 15.49 7.67
C GLU A 79 2.91 14.45 8.58
N LEU A 80 3.16 13.17 8.36
CA LEU A 80 2.67 12.10 9.23
C LEU A 80 3.11 12.33 10.68
N LYS A 81 4.39 12.64 10.90
CA LYS A 81 4.91 12.89 12.25
C LYS A 81 4.31 14.15 12.90
N LYS A 82 3.97 15.17 12.13
CA LYS A 82 3.26 16.37 12.65
C LYS A 82 1.83 16.06 13.07
N LYS A 83 1.14 15.20 12.32
CA LYS A 83 -0.23 14.76 12.62
C LYS A 83 -0.28 13.91 13.90
N HIS A 84 0.71 13.05 14.10
CA HIS A 84 0.78 12.08 15.20
C HIS A 84 2.05 12.22 16.05
N PRO A 85 2.28 13.35 16.74
CA PRO A 85 3.54 13.61 17.48
C PRO A 85 3.78 12.64 18.63
N GLU A 86 2.70 12.16 19.28
CA GLU A 86 2.77 11.27 20.43
C GLU A 86 2.62 9.78 20.10
N ALA A 87 2.31 9.43 18.84
CA ALA A 87 2.14 8.05 18.45
C ALA A 87 3.48 7.29 18.43
N ASN A 88 3.41 5.99 18.71
CA ASN A 88 4.58 5.12 18.69
C ASN A 88 4.96 4.72 17.25
N LEU A 89 5.64 5.63 16.56
CA LEU A 89 6.00 5.52 15.16
C LEU A 89 7.50 5.32 14.97
N ARG A 90 7.85 4.26 14.24
CA ARG A 90 9.17 4.07 13.62
C ARG A 90 9.03 4.35 12.12
N LEU A 91 9.45 5.53 11.67
CA LEU A 91 9.35 5.95 10.28
C LEU A 91 10.66 5.75 9.54
N ILE A 92 10.58 5.14 8.36
CA ILE A 92 11.72 4.80 7.49
C ILE A 92 11.50 5.47 6.14
N CYS A 93 12.34 6.46 5.82
CA CYS A 93 12.37 7.04 4.47
C CYS A 93 13.16 6.13 3.55
N GLY A 94 12.48 5.39 2.68
CA GLY A 94 13.13 4.42 1.80
C GLY A 94 12.16 3.66 0.89
N ASP A 95 12.77 2.84 0.05
CA ASP A 95 12.05 1.91 -0.81
C ASP A 95 11.74 0.62 -0.04
N TYR A 96 10.47 0.30 0.13
CA TYR A 96 10.05 -0.92 0.84
C TYR A 96 10.46 -2.21 0.11
N PHE A 97 10.82 -2.15 -1.18
CA PHE A 97 11.44 -3.29 -1.86
C PHE A 97 12.87 -3.57 -1.39
N GLN A 98 13.55 -2.57 -0.83
CA GLN A 98 14.93 -2.68 -0.33
C GLN A 98 15.01 -2.74 1.20
N THR A 99 13.96 -2.37 1.90
CA THR A 99 13.91 -2.32 3.36
C THR A 99 13.77 -3.73 3.94
N ASP A 100 14.55 -4.09 4.93
CA ASP A 100 14.38 -5.34 5.67
C ASP A 100 13.25 -5.22 6.70
N PHE A 101 12.26 -6.09 6.60
CA PHE A 101 11.11 -6.16 7.54
C PHE A 101 11.37 -7.08 8.73
N GLY A 102 12.42 -7.90 8.68
CA GLY A 102 12.61 -9.01 9.63
C GLY A 102 11.67 -10.18 9.35
N SER A 103 11.56 -11.08 10.32
CA SER A 103 10.68 -12.26 10.25
C SER A 103 9.86 -12.37 11.53
N GLU A 104 8.55 -12.61 11.37
CA GLU A 104 7.61 -12.79 12.49
C GLU A 104 7.62 -11.62 13.50
N CYS A 105 7.76 -10.39 12.97
CA CYS A 105 7.87 -9.17 13.77
C CYS A 105 6.52 -8.44 13.95
N PHE A 106 5.56 -8.67 13.03
CA PHE A 106 4.32 -7.91 12.98
C PHE A 106 3.08 -8.77 13.13
N ASP A 107 2.06 -8.23 13.76
CA ASP A 107 0.73 -8.84 13.86
C ASP A 107 -0.12 -8.52 12.64
N CYS A 108 0.04 -7.30 12.11
CA CYS A 108 -0.60 -6.84 10.89
C CYS A 108 0.41 -6.16 9.97
N ALA A 109 0.18 -6.26 8.69
CA ALA A 109 0.76 -5.37 7.67
C ALA A 109 -0.38 -4.66 6.93
N VAL A 110 -0.16 -3.42 6.52
CA VAL A 110 -1.14 -2.64 5.78
C VAL A 110 -0.46 -1.94 4.59
N SER A 111 -1.23 -1.69 3.55
CA SER A 111 -0.87 -0.80 2.45
C SER A 111 -2.14 -0.22 1.87
N PHE A 112 -2.14 1.08 1.55
CA PHE A 112 -3.30 1.71 0.93
C PHE A 112 -2.88 2.61 -0.23
N GLU A 113 -3.46 2.38 -1.44
CA GLU A 113 -3.19 3.13 -2.69
C GLU A 113 -1.69 3.29 -3.00
N SER A 114 -0.90 2.21 -2.81
CA SER A 114 0.56 2.25 -2.96
C SER A 114 1.13 1.19 -3.91
N LEU A 115 0.49 0.04 -4.04
CA LEU A 115 1.08 -1.12 -4.73
C LEU A 115 0.68 -1.23 -6.21
N HIS A 116 -0.31 -0.50 -6.67
CA HIS A 116 -0.82 -0.54 -8.06
C HIS A 116 0.19 0.00 -9.12
N HIS A 117 1.33 0.53 -8.70
CA HIS A 117 2.39 1.00 -9.61
C HIS A 117 3.38 -0.10 -10.01
N PHE A 118 3.24 -1.33 -9.52
CA PHE A 118 4.24 -2.39 -9.68
C PHE A 118 3.72 -3.60 -10.43
N SER A 119 4.64 -4.21 -11.21
CA SER A 119 4.35 -5.43 -11.94
C SER A 119 4.05 -6.62 -11.02
N ARG A 120 3.36 -7.64 -11.54
CA ARG A 120 3.06 -8.91 -10.84
C ARG A 120 4.31 -9.53 -10.22
N GLU A 121 5.43 -9.53 -10.94
CA GLU A 121 6.68 -10.13 -10.47
C GLU A 121 7.25 -9.39 -9.25
N LYS A 122 7.28 -8.05 -9.30
CA LYS A 122 7.71 -7.23 -8.16
C LYS A 122 6.81 -7.42 -6.95
N LYS A 123 5.50 -7.38 -7.14
CA LYS A 123 4.52 -7.60 -6.07
C LYS A 123 4.68 -8.98 -5.43
N LEU A 124 4.87 -10.04 -6.22
CA LEU A 124 5.05 -11.39 -5.68
C LEU A 124 6.23 -11.48 -4.71
N GLY A 125 7.37 -10.87 -5.07
CA GLY A 125 8.54 -10.80 -4.19
C GLY A 125 8.26 -10.04 -2.90
N LEU A 126 7.56 -8.91 -2.99
CA LEU A 126 7.17 -8.11 -1.84
C LEU A 126 6.19 -8.85 -0.93
N TYR A 127 5.16 -9.47 -1.49
CA TYR A 127 4.15 -10.22 -0.73
C TYR A 127 4.73 -11.41 0.05
N ARG A 128 5.73 -12.11 -0.52
CA ARG A 128 6.47 -13.15 0.22
C ARG A 128 7.17 -12.57 1.44
N ARG A 129 7.84 -11.44 1.29
CA ARG A 129 8.52 -10.76 2.40
C ARG A 129 7.55 -10.23 3.45
N ILE A 130 6.38 -9.72 3.04
CA ILE A 130 5.30 -9.33 3.97
C ILE A 130 4.80 -10.57 4.73
N CYS A 131 4.53 -11.67 4.02
CA CYS A 131 4.10 -12.91 4.62
C CYS A 131 5.13 -13.43 5.66
N GLU A 132 6.43 -13.40 5.35
CA GLU A 132 7.51 -13.79 6.25
C GLU A 132 7.63 -12.84 7.47
N ALA A 133 7.37 -11.55 7.30
CA ALA A 133 7.43 -10.55 8.35
C ALA A 133 6.27 -10.64 9.35
N LEU A 134 5.13 -11.14 8.91
CA LEU A 134 3.96 -11.35 9.77
C LEU A 134 4.19 -12.54 10.71
N ARG A 135 3.66 -12.50 11.91
CA ARG A 135 3.56 -13.65 12.82
C ARG A 135 2.57 -14.69 12.29
N PRO A 136 2.65 -15.98 12.69
CA PRO A 136 1.64 -16.96 12.34
C PRO A 136 0.22 -16.48 12.70
N GLY A 137 -0.69 -16.51 11.72
CA GLY A 137 -2.05 -15.97 11.85
C GLY A 137 -2.13 -14.43 11.70
N GLY A 138 -1.01 -13.76 11.44
CA GLY A 138 -0.98 -12.34 11.13
C GLY A 138 -1.70 -12.01 9.82
N VAL A 139 -2.11 -10.76 9.67
CA VAL A 139 -2.99 -10.31 8.60
C VAL A 139 -2.31 -9.22 7.77
N PHE A 140 -2.40 -9.33 6.45
CA PHE A 140 -2.11 -8.25 5.52
C PHE A 140 -3.41 -7.68 4.97
N LEU A 141 -3.59 -6.36 5.11
CA LEU A 141 -4.70 -5.59 4.55
C LEU A 141 -4.17 -4.74 3.40
N ASN A 142 -4.65 -5.01 2.20
CA ASN A 142 -4.27 -4.27 0.99
C ASN A 142 -5.48 -3.53 0.42
N GLY A 143 -5.57 -2.24 0.69
CA GLY A 143 -6.51 -1.34 0.04
C GLY A 143 -5.84 -0.70 -1.16
N ASP A 144 -6.27 -1.02 -2.39
CA ASP A 144 -5.52 -0.57 -3.55
C ASP A 144 -6.40 -0.35 -4.77
N TYR A 145 -5.91 0.43 -5.72
CA TYR A 145 -6.49 0.51 -7.04
C TYR A 145 -6.36 -0.85 -7.73
N MET A 146 -7.48 -1.49 -8.03
CA MET A 146 -7.57 -2.75 -8.77
C MET A 146 -8.60 -2.64 -9.87
N VAL A 147 -8.36 -3.28 -11.01
CA VAL A 147 -9.32 -3.35 -12.12
C VAL A 147 -10.16 -4.61 -12.03
N GLU A 148 -11.24 -4.69 -12.82
CA GLU A 148 -12.15 -5.84 -12.78
C GLU A 148 -11.69 -7.02 -13.63
N SER A 149 -10.90 -6.75 -14.68
CA SER A 149 -10.54 -7.76 -15.66
C SER A 149 -9.06 -7.70 -16.05
N GLU A 150 -8.53 -8.85 -16.46
CA GLU A 150 -7.18 -8.93 -17.05
C GLU A 150 -7.07 -8.15 -18.37
N GLU A 151 -8.18 -7.92 -19.06
CA GLU A 151 -8.21 -7.09 -20.26
C GLU A 151 -7.89 -5.62 -19.92
N GLU A 152 -8.53 -5.07 -18.89
CA GLU A 152 -8.26 -3.70 -18.41
C GLU A 152 -6.82 -3.59 -17.90
N GLU A 153 -6.35 -4.57 -17.11
CA GLU A 153 -4.95 -4.64 -16.67
C GLU A 153 -3.99 -4.57 -17.86
N ARG A 154 -4.22 -5.39 -18.88
CA ARG A 154 -3.38 -5.43 -20.07
C ARG A 154 -3.37 -4.09 -20.81
N VAL A 155 -4.52 -3.45 -20.98
CA VAL A 155 -4.62 -2.12 -21.64
C VAL A 155 -3.77 -1.09 -20.94
N LEU A 156 -3.82 -1.02 -19.60
CA LEU A 156 -3.04 -0.06 -18.81
C LEU A 156 -1.53 -0.38 -18.86
N MET A 157 -1.16 -1.64 -18.81
CA MET A 157 0.24 -2.06 -18.95
C MET A 157 0.82 -1.72 -20.31
N ASP A 158 0.06 -1.99 -21.40
CA ASP A 158 0.47 -1.66 -22.76
C ASP A 158 0.62 -0.14 -22.96
N GLU A 159 -0.27 0.66 -22.38
CA GLU A 159 -0.20 2.10 -22.41
C GLU A 159 1.02 2.62 -21.64
N CYS A 160 1.31 2.07 -20.47
CA CYS A 160 2.51 2.40 -19.72
C CYS A 160 3.78 2.13 -20.55
N ALA A 161 3.87 0.96 -21.17
CA ALA A 161 4.99 0.57 -22.02
C ALA A 161 5.14 1.52 -23.23
N ARG A 162 4.02 1.87 -23.87
CA ARG A 162 3.99 2.80 -24.99
C ARG A 162 4.52 4.19 -24.58
N LEU A 163 4.02 4.75 -23.47
CA LEU A 163 4.43 6.06 -22.97
C LEU A 163 5.90 6.10 -22.56
N ARG A 164 6.40 5.03 -21.91
CA ARG A 164 7.82 4.90 -21.58
C ARG A 164 8.69 4.98 -22.83
N LYS A 165 8.34 4.22 -23.86
CA LYS A 165 9.05 4.21 -25.13
C LYS A 165 9.04 5.58 -25.80
N GLU A 166 7.88 6.24 -25.87
CA GLU A 166 7.74 7.58 -26.49
C GLU A 166 8.56 8.65 -25.77
N GLN A 167 8.64 8.57 -24.43
CA GLN A 167 9.37 9.52 -23.61
C GLN A 167 10.83 9.13 -23.35
N GLY A 168 11.28 7.99 -23.89
CA GLY A 168 12.65 7.50 -23.71
C GLY A 168 13.01 7.18 -22.25
N ILE A 169 12.03 6.75 -21.45
CA ILE A 169 12.23 6.46 -20.03
C ILE A 169 12.74 5.02 -19.87
N PRO A 170 13.93 4.79 -19.28
CA PRO A 170 14.45 3.47 -19.01
C PRO A 170 13.53 2.64 -18.10
N GLU A 171 13.58 1.30 -18.22
CA GLU A 171 12.73 0.40 -17.42
C GLU A 171 13.05 0.43 -15.94
N ASP A 172 14.29 0.72 -15.56
CA ASP A 172 14.76 0.82 -14.17
C ASP A 172 14.37 2.13 -13.48
N VAL A 173 13.88 3.13 -14.22
CA VAL A 173 13.38 4.38 -13.63
C VAL A 173 11.97 4.17 -13.08
N PHE A 174 11.79 4.41 -11.79
CA PHE A 174 10.47 4.31 -11.15
C PHE A 174 9.68 5.58 -11.39
N VAL A 175 8.61 5.47 -12.17
CA VAL A 175 7.73 6.59 -12.56
C VAL A 175 6.31 6.38 -12.05
N HIS A 176 5.63 7.47 -11.77
CA HIS A 176 4.20 7.46 -11.46
C HIS A 176 3.40 7.16 -12.73
N PHE A 177 2.79 6.01 -12.73
CA PHE A 177 1.80 5.52 -13.68
C PHE A 177 1.10 4.30 -13.08
N ASP A 178 -0.23 4.28 -13.15
CA ASP A 178 -1.02 3.23 -12.54
C ASP A 178 -1.06 2.00 -13.45
N THR A 179 -0.57 0.90 -12.93
CA THR A 179 -0.59 -0.43 -13.58
C THR A 179 -1.27 -1.45 -12.66
N PRO A 180 -2.54 -1.20 -12.27
CA PRO A 180 -3.25 -2.06 -11.35
C PRO A 180 -3.42 -3.46 -11.92
N LEU A 181 -3.45 -4.45 -11.04
CA LEU A 181 -3.85 -5.80 -11.40
C LEU A 181 -5.38 -5.96 -11.29
N ALA A 182 -5.91 -6.96 -11.97
CA ALA A 182 -7.27 -7.40 -11.74
C ALA A 182 -7.41 -7.99 -10.33
N VAL A 183 -8.58 -7.83 -9.70
CA VAL A 183 -8.84 -8.30 -8.32
C VAL A 183 -8.50 -9.79 -8.16
N ASP A 184 -8.96 -10.63 -9.10
CA ASP A 184 -8.69 -12.07 -9.04
C ASP A 184 -7.20 -12.40 -9.21
N ALA A 185 -6.49 -11.64 -10.04
CA ALA A 185 -5.05 -11.78 -10.22
C ALA A 185 -4.28 -11.39 -8.94
N GLU A 186 -4.72 -10.33 -8.25
CA GLU A 186 -4.14 -9.90 -6.97
C GLU A 186 -4.33 -10.97 -5.88
N ILE A 187 -5.54 -11.54 -5.78
CA ILE A 187 -5.87 -12.64 -4.85
C ILE A 187 -4.98 -13.86 -5.11
N GLU A 188 -4.86 -14.28 -6.37
CA GLU A 188 -4.00 -15.42 -6.73
C GLU A 188 -2.52 -15.14 -6.44
N LEU A 189 -2.06 -13.92 -6.66
CA LEU A 189 -0.68 -13.53 -6.37
C LEU A 189 -0.37 -13.61 -4.86
N LEU A 190 -1.29 -13.15 -4.01
CA LEU A 190 -1.18 -13.25 -2.54
C LEU A 190 -1.15 -14.72 -2.09
N LYS A 191 -2.01 -15.58 -2.65
CA LYS A 191 -1.97 -17.04 -2.37
C LYS A 191 -0.62 -17.65 -2.78
N HIS A 192 -0.09 -17.30 -3.95
CA HIS A 192 1.22 -17.77 -4.39
C HIS A 192 2.39 -17.23 -3.55
N ALA A 193 2.19 -16.12 -2.87
CA ALA A 193 3.15 -15.57 -1.92
C ALA A 193 3.20 -16.32 -0.59
N GLY A 194 2.21 -17.17 -0.28
CA GLY A 194 2.17 -18.00 0.92
C GLY A 194 1.06 -17.69 1.92
N PHE A 195 0.16 -16.74 1.58
CA PHE A 195 -1.01 -16.47 2.41
C PHE A 195 -2.02 -17.63 2.33
N ALA A 196 -2.46 -18.12 3.48
CA ALA A 196 -3.33 -19.30 3.58
C ALA A 196 -4.79 -19.01 3.19
N CYS A 197 -5.24 -17.78 3.45
CA CYS A 197 -6.59 -17.32 3.13
C CYS A 197 -6.50 -15.90 2.57
N VAL A 198 -7.18 -15.65 1.45
CA VAL A 198 -7.27 -14.32 0.84
C VAL A 198 -8.73 -14.06 0.46
N GLU A 199 -9.27 -12.96 0.96
CA GLU A 199 -10.66 -12.57 0.73
C GLU A 199 -10.78 -11.09 0.35
N LYS A 200 -11.74 -10.77 -0.50
CA LYS A 200 -12.14 -9.41 -0.78
C LYS A 200 -13.17 -8.96 0.25
N LEU A 201 -12.81 -7.98 1.07
CA LEU A 201 -13.69 -7.43 2.09
C LEU A 201 -14.67 -6.40 1.52
N TRP A 202 -14.17 -5.54 0.63
CA TRP A 202 -14.94 -4.41 0.14
C TRP A 202 -14.39 -3.86 -1.18
N ARG A 203 -15.24 -3.13 -1.91
CA ARG A 203 -14.86 -2.40 -3.12
C ARG A 203 -15.80 -1.21 -3.35
N GLN A 204 -15.23 -0.06 -3.69
CA GLN A 204 -15.95 1.10 -4.20
C GLN A 204 -15.18 1.71 -5.37
N GLY A 205 -15.82 1.77 -6.54
CA GLY A 205 -15.10 2.13 -7.75
C GLY A 205 -13.97 1.13 -8.03
N ASN A 206 -12.76 1.62 -8.15
CA ASN A 206 -11.57 0.81 -8.36
C ASN A 206 -10.78 0.53 -7.07
N THR A 207 -11.07 1.23 -5.97
CA THR A 207 -10.45 0.96 -4.67
C THR A 207 -11.04 -0.31 -4.08
N THR A 208 -10.19 -1.29 -3.85
CA THR A 208 -10.57 -2.63 -3.35
C THR A 208 -9.76 -2.96 -2.11
N LEU A 209 -10.44 -3.41 -1.04
CA LEU A 209 -9.78 -3.87 0.18
C LEU A 209 -9.73 -5.40 0.20
N LEU A 210 -8.53 -5.95 0.20
CA LEU A 210 -8.26 -7.37 0.38
C LEU A 210 -7.70 -7.64 1.78
N ARG A 211 -8.07 -8.79 2.33
CA ARG A 211 -7.50 -9.33 3.56
C ARG A 211 -6.82 -10.65 3.25
N ALA A 212 -5.56 -10.77 3.64
CA ALA A 212 -4.77 -11.98 3.45
C ALA A 212 -4.21 -12.45 4.81
N VAL A 213 -4.35 -13.73 5.15
CA VAL A 213 -3.92 -14.32 6.42
C VAL A 213 -2.71 -15.22 6.19
N ARG A 214 -1.66 -15.02 6.98
CA ARG A 214 -0.50 -15.91 7.00
C ARG A 214 -0.80 -17.27 7.62
#